data_8398357dbe2d35266ba858940e4d7996
#
_entry.id   8398357dbe2d35266ba858940e4d7996
#
_cell.length_a   1.000
_cell.length_b   1.000
_cell.length_c   1.000
_cell.angle_alpha   90.00
_cell.angle_beta   90.00
_cell.angle_gamma   90.00
#
_symmetry.space_group_name_H-M   'P 1'
#
loop_
_entity.id
_entity.type
_entity.pdbx_description
1 polymer ?
#
loop_
_entity_poly.entity_id
_entity_poly.type
_entity_poly.pdbx_seq_one_letter_code
_entity_poly.pdbx_strand_id
1 'polypeptide(L)'
;ILFPALTGPAWKSTMTANATANLVRNLWAYVVIFCGHFPDGAEKFTVAEFEQETRHEWYLRQMLGSANFNSGKLMGLMSGNLSYQIEHHVFPDLPSNRYPEIAVKMRALCEKFDLPYTTGSLFKQYLLALRTIHKLALPDKWLTATSDNAPETSSELRFRDSGFRDAAMAMVEDLRTDPVTGKRLGLLTALKSQARSRMPKRRK
;
A
#
# COMPACT_ATOMS: atom_id res chain seq x y z
N ILE A 1 33.84 -0.11 -10.29
CA ILE A 1 35.32 -0.12 -10.35
C ILE A 1 35.81 -0.56 -11.72
N LEU A 2 35.26 -1.61 -12.33
CA LEU A 2 35.74 -2.16 -13.61
C LEU A 2 35.70 -1.12 -14.75
N PHE A 3 34.56 -0.47 -14.98
CA PHE A 3 34.39 0.51 -16.06
C PHE A 3 35.38 1.68 -15.95
N PRO A 4 35.52 2.35 -14.80
CA PRO A 4 36.58 3.37 -14.65
C PRO A 4 37.99 2.85 -14.97
N ALA A 5 38.32 1.64 -14.53
CA ALA A 5 39.66 1.06 -14.77
C ALA A 5 39.93 0.84 -16.28
N LEU A 6 38.88 0.51 -17.07
CA LEU A 6 39.00 0.29 -18.50
C LEU A 6 39.11 1.57 -19.34
N THR A 7 38.81 2.74 -18.77
CA THR A 7 38.80 4.02 -19.51
C THR A 7 40.14 4.74 -19.54
N GLY A 8 41.20 4.11 -19.04
CA GLY A 8 42.57 4.67 -19.09
C GLY A 8 42.66 6.08 -18.47
N PRO A 9 43.18 7.10 -19.18
CA PRO A 9 43.32 8.45 -18.64
C PRO A 9 42.01 9.10 -18.16
N ALA A 10 40.85 8.66 -18.68
CA ALA A 10 39.54 9.18 -18.33
C ALA A 10 38.92 8.51 -17.06
N TRP A 11 39.64 7.66 -16.34
CA TRP A 11 39.12 6.89 -15.22
C TRP A 11 38.48 7.76 -14.12
N LYS A 12 39.03 8.94 -13.83
CA LYS A 12 38.47 9.84 -12.79
C LYS A 12 37.11 10.39 -13.18
N SER A 13 36.97 10.88 -14.41
CA SER A 13 35.71 11.42 -14.90
C SER A 13 34.62 10.30 -15.00
N THR A 14 35.04 9.12 -15.46
CA THR A 14 34.14 7.95 -15.52
C THR A 14 33.69 7.50 -14.11
N MET A 15 34.61 7.49 -13.15
CA MET A 15 34.26 7.13 -11.77
C MET A 15 33.32 8.17 -11.15
N THR A 16 33.58 9.46 -11.35
CA THR A 16 32.69 10.53 -10.86
C THR A 16 31.31 10.43 -11.49
N ALA A 17 31.23 10.23 -12.81
CA ALA A 17 29.96 10.08 -13.52
C ALA A 17 29.18 8.86 -13.01
N ASN A 18 29.84 7.71 -12.85
CA ASN A 18 29.21 6.50 -12.31
C ASN A 18 28.75 6.68 -10.85
N ALA A 19 29.55 7.31 -10.01
CA ALA A 19 29.18 7.59 -8.63
C ALA A 19 27.96 8.50 -8.56
N THR A 20 27.94 9.57 -9.34
CA THR A 20 26.81 10.51 -9.41
C THR A 20 25.55 9.81 -9.94
N ALA A 21 25.66 9.07 -11.03
CA ALA A 21 24.53 8.35 -11.61
C ALA A 21 23.95 7.32 -10.62
N ASN A 22 24.80 6.57 -9.92
CA ASN A 22 24.36 5.61 -8.92
C ASN A 22 23.72 6.30 -7.71
N LEU A 23 24.26 7.42 -7.25
CA LEU A 23 23.68 8.19 -6.14
C LEU A 23 22.27 8.67 -6.51
N VAL A 24 22.12 9.31 -7.67
CA VAL A 24 20.82 9.81 -8.15
C VAL A 24 19.83 8.67 -8.32
N ARG A 25 20.24 7.57 -8.98
CA ARG A 25 19.38 6.40 -9.17
C ARG A 25 18.96 5.78 -7.85
N ASN A 26 19.88 5.60 -6.92
CA ASN A 26 19.59 4.96 -5.63
C ASN A 26 18.65 5.85 -4.78
N LEU A 27 18.90 7.16 -4.77
CA LEU A 27 18.02 8.10 -4.08
C LEU A 27 16.62 8.09 -4.70
N TRP A 28 16.53 8.09 -6.03
CA TRP A 28 15.27 8.01 -6.75
C TRP A 28 14.50 6.73 -6.44
N ALA A 29 15.15 5.57 -6.58
CA ALA A 29 14.54 4.28 -6.29
C ALA A 29 14.08 4.19 -4.82
N TYR A 30 14.93 4.66 -3.90
CA TYR A 30 14.59 4.74 -2.49
C TYR A 30 13.33 5.56 -2.25
N VAL A 31 13.25 6.79 -2.78
CA VAL A 31 12.08 7.66 -2.59
C VAL A 31 10.82 7.01 -3.13
N VAL A 32 10.85 6.47 -4.34
CA VAL A 32 9.66 5.87 -4.97
C VAL A 32 9.18 4.63 -4.20
N ILE A 33 10.11 3.73 -3.84
CA ILE A 33 9.76 2.46 -3.18
C ILE A 33 9.29 2.72 -1.74
N PHE A 34 10.06 3.50 -0.98
CA PHE A 34 9.75 3.70 0.44
C PHE A 34 8.47 4.52 0.66
N CYS A 35 8.17 5.47 -0.23
CA CYS A 35 6.91 6.21 -0.16
C CYS A 35 5.66 5.35 -0.43
N GLY A 36 5.83 4.21 -1.08
CA GLY A 36 4.76 3.26 -1.33
C GLY A 36 4.57 2.19 -0.23
N HIS A 37 5.61 1.93 0.59
CA HIS A 37 5.61 0.80 1.52
C HIS A 37 5.74 1.17 3.00
N PHE A 38 6.37 2.30 3.31
CA PHE A 38 6.73 2.65 4.69
C PHE A 38 6.14 3.95 5.22
N PRO A 39 5.20 4.64 4.56
CA PRO A 39 4.61 5.81 5.17
C PRO A 39 3.73 5.40 6.35
N ASP A 40 3.64 6.30 7.31
CA ASP A 40 2.69 6.19 8.42
C ASP A 40 1.26 6.05 7.84
N GLY A 41 0.55 5.00 8.20
CA GLY A 41 -0.77 4.66 7.64
C GLY A 41 -0.77 3.46 6.68
N ALA A 42 0.39 2.93 6.28
CA ALA A 42 0.48 1.59 5.69
C ALA A 42 0.50 0.55 6.80
N GLU A 43 -0.40 -0.41 6.73
CA GLU A 43 -0.54 -1.44 7.76
C GLU A 43 0.56 -2.50 7.66
N LYS A 44 0.95 -3.06 8.80
CA LYS A 44 1.90 -4.17 8.88
C LYS A 44 1.19 -5.41 9.38
N PHE A 45 1.61 -6.54 8.85
CA PHE A 45 0.98 -7.83 9.12
C PHE A 45 2.04 -8.81 9.62
N THR A 46 1.68 -9.62 10.59
CA THR A 46 2.55 -10.66 11.12
C THR A 46 2.56 -11.89 10.21
N VAL A 47 3.61 -12.72 10.29
CA VAL A 47 3.71 -13.97 9.52
C VAL A 47 2.53 -14.90 9.82
N ALA A 48 2.08 -14.96 11.07
CA ALA A 48 0.95 -15.79 11.49
C ALA A 48 -0.37 -15.41 10.78
N GLU A 49 -0.53 -14.13 10.42
CA GLU A 49 -1.72 -13.66 9.70
C GLU A 49 -1.73 -14.10 8.22
N PHE A 50 -0.55 -14.38 7.64
CA PHE A 50 -0.46 -14.83 6.24
C PHE A 50 -0.74 -16.31 6.05
N GLU A 51 -0.38 -17.14 7.01
CA GLU A 51 -0.43 -18.60 6.86
C GLU A 51 -1.84 -19.16 6.67
N GLN A 52 -2.85 -18.42 7.10
CA GLN A 52 -4.24 -18.83 7.04
C GLN A 52 -5.13 -17.85 6.25
N GLU A 53 -4.52 -16.87 5.56
CA GLU A 53 -5.32 -15.87 4.85
C GLU A 53 -6.10 -16.46 3.67
N THR A 54 -7.33 -16.04 3.54
CA THR A 54 -8.12 -16.30 2.34
C THR A 54 -7.70 -15.36 1.21
N ARG A 55 -8.07 -15.70 -0.03
CA ARG A 55 -7.80 -14.81 -1.17
C ARG A 55 -8.37 -13.39 -0.99
N HIS A 56 -9.43 -13.23 -0.24
CA HIS A 56 -10.04 -11.92 0.02
C HIS A 56 -9.26 -11.13 1.06
N GLU A 57 -8.78 -11.79 2.09
CA GLU A 57 -7.88 -11.21 3.08
C GLU A 57 -6.55 -10.81 2.43
N TRP A 58 -6.05 -11.60 1.48
CA TRP A 58 -4.90 -11.23 0.68
C TRP A 58 -5.10 -9.89 -0.05
N TYR A 59 -6.22 -9.70 -0.75
CA TYR A 59 -6.50 -8.42 -1.42
C TYR A 59 -6.59 -7.26 -0.44
N LEU A 60 -7.23 -7.47 0.71
CA LEU A 60 -7.33 -6.45 1.76
C LEU A 60 -5.95 -6.10 2.30
N ARG A 61 -5.12 -7.09 2.59
CA ARG A 61 -3.74 -6.90 3.06
C ARG A 61 -2.88 -6.15 2.05
N GLN A 62 -2.95 -6.49 0.76
CA GLN A 62 -2.22 -5.76 -0.28
C GLN A 62 -2.63 -4.29 -0.34
N MET A 63 -3.90 -4.01 -0.17
CA MET A 63 -4.44 -2.65 -0.19
C MET A 63 -4.04 -1.86 1.07
N LEU A 64 -4.14 -2.45 2.25
CA LEU A 64 -3.85 -1.78 3.52
C LEU A 64 -2.34 -1.65 3.79
N GLY A 65 -1.54 -2.60 3.31
CA GLY A 65 -0.09 -2.63 3.48
C GLY A 65 0.68 -1.76 2.50
N SER A 66 0.00 -1.02 1.65
CA SER A 66 0.62 -0.15 0.65
C SER A 66 0.00 1.24 0.64
N ALA A 67 0.72 2.20 0.07
CA ALA A 67 0.27 3.58 0.00
C ALA A 67 0.60 4.19 -1.36
N ASN A 68 -0.27 5.08 -1.81
CA ASN A 68 -0.06 5.86 -3.02
C ASN A 68 0.57 7.21 -2.69
N PHE A 69 1.21 7.82 -3.68
CA PHE A 69 1.59 9.22 -3.60
C PHE A 69 1.10 9.98 -4.84
N ASN A 70 0.73 11.24 -4.63
CA ASN A 70 0.25 12.09 -5.70
C ASN A 70 1.37 12.38 -6.69
N SER A 71 1.16 12.07 -7.95
CA SER A 71 2.10 12.29 -9.02
C SER A 71 1.44 12.93 -10.24
N GLY A 72 2.18 13.83 -10.92
CA GLY A 72 1.80 14.28 -12.25
C GLY A 72 2.24 13.29 -13.33
N LYS A 73 1.84 13.55 -14.59
CA LYS A 73 2.15 12.65 -15.72
C LYS A 73 3.64 12.34 -15.88
N LEU A 74 4.50 13.35 -15.73
CA LEU A 74 5.95 13.17 -15.84
C LEU A 74 6.48 12.28 -14.72
N MET A 75 6.08 12.53 -13.49
CA MET A 75 6.47 11.73 -12.34
C MET A 75 5.94 10.28 -12.48
N GLY A 76 4.72 10.10 -12.95
CA GLY A 76 4.16 8.78 -13.25
C GLY A 76 5.03 8.02 -14.26
N LEU A 77 5.41 8.66 -15.36
CA LEU A 77 6.30 8.07 -16.35
C LEU A 77 7.68 7.70 -15.74
N MET A 78 8.30 8.62 -15.02
CA MET A 78 9.63 8.42 -14.41
C MET A 78 9.64 7.35 -13.32
N SER A 79 8.54 7.15 -12.61
CA SER A 79 8.38 6.11 -11.58
C SER A 79 7.80 4.80 -12.12
N GLY A 80 7.52 4.69 -13.42
CA GLY A 80 6.81 3.54 -13.98
C GLY A 80 5.40 3.36 -13.43
N ASN A 81 4.72 4.47 -13.07
CA ASN A 81 3.44 4.52 -12.38
C ASN A 81 3.41 3.86 -10.98
N LEU A 82 4.57 3.66 -10.35
CA LEU A 82 4.65 3.17 -8.96
C LEU A 82 4.10 4.17 -7.92
N SER A 83 3.68 5.35 -8.35
CA SER A 83 2.84 6.25 -7.53
C SER A 83 1.46 5.66 -7.18
N TYR A 84 1.03 4.63 -7.92
CA TYR A 84 -0.17 3.84 -7.70
C TYR A 84 0.19 2.48 -7.08
N GLN A 85 0.84 2.52 -5.92
CA GLN A 85 1.39 1.31 -5.30
C GLN A 85 0.29 0.36 -4.83
N ILE A 86 -0.83 0.88 -4.34
CA ILE A 86 -2.00 0.08 -3.95
C ILE A 86 -2.49 -0.75 -5.15
N GLU A 87 -2.68 -0.11 -6.30
CA GLU A 87 -3.13 -0.77 -7.52
C GLU A 87 -2.10 -1.78 -8.03
N HIS A 88 -0.81 -1.46 -7.90
CA HIS A 88 0.28 -2.38 -8.25
C HIS A 88 0.24 -3.64 -7.38
N HIS A 89 0.05 -3.51 -6.08
CA HIS A 89 -0.02 -4.64 -5.16
C HIS A 89 -1.28 -5.50 -5.36
N VAL A 90 -2.41 -4.87 -5.61
CA VAL A 90 -3.69 -5.59 -5.80
C VAL A 90 -3.77 -6.26 -7.18
N PHE A 91 -3.14 -5.66 -8.20
CA PHE A 91 -3.16 -6.14 -9.58
C PHE A 91 -1.76 -6.15 -10.21
N PRO A 92 -0.82 -6.97 -9.69
CA PRO A 92 0.58 -6.96 -10.13
C PRO A 92 0.77 -7.34 -11.60
N ASP A 93 -0.14 -8.14 -12.16
CA ASP A 93 -0.08 -8.62 -13.54
C ASP A 93 -0.59 -7.61 -14.59
N LEU A 94 -1.12 -6.47 -14.13
CA LEU A 94 -1.61 -5.46 -15.05
C LEU A 94 -0.49 -4.52 -15.51
N PRO A 95 -0.50 -4.11 -16.78
CA PRO A 95 0.42 -3.08 -17.26
C PRO A 95 0.28 -1.78 -16.45
N SER A 96 1.40 -1.19 -16.04
CA SER A 96 1.41 -0.05 -15.12
C SER A 96 0.70 1.19 -15.64
N ASN A 97 0.56 1.34 -16.95
CA ASN A 97 -0.18 2.43 -17.59
C ASN A 97 -1.70 2.36 -17.33
N ARG A 98 -2.21 1.23 -16.82
CA ARG A 98 -3.63 1.06 -16.50
C ARG A 98 -3.95 1.42 -15.03
N TYR A 99 -2.94 1.57 -14.17
CA TYR A 99 -3.16 1.89 -12.76
C TYR A 99 -3.95 3.19 -12.52
N PRO A 100 -3.75 4.29 -13.27
CA PRO A 100 -4.57 5.49 -13.09
C PRO A 100 -6.07 5.27 -13.26
N GLU A 101 -6.48 4.41 -14.19
CA GLU A 101 -7.90 4.08 -14.44
C GLU A 101 -8.47 3.23 -13.29
N ILE A 102 -7.65 2.30 -12.78
CA ILE A 102 -8.04 1.40 -11.70
C ILE A 102 -8.11 2.16 -10.39
N ALA A 103 -7.20 3.10 -10.14
CA ALA A 103 -7.17 3.92 -8.94
C ALA A 103 -8.50 4.65 -8.68
N VAL A 104 -9.17 5.12 -9.73
CA VAL A 104 -10.50 5.74 -9.61
C VAL A 104 -11.52 4.74 -9.04
N LYS A 105 -11.49 3.50 -9.54
CA LYS A 105 -12.41 2.44 -9.10
C LYS A 105 -12.06 1.94 -7.69
N MET A 106 -10.76 1.82 -7.40
CA MET A 106 -10.27 1.42 -6.08
C MET A 106 -10.65 2.43 -5.01
N ARG A 107 -10.48 3.72 -5.29
CA ARG A 107 -10.91 4.79 -4.38
C ARG A 107 -12.41 4.74 -4.10
N ALA A 108 -13.23 4.63 -5.15
CA ALA A 108 -14.67 4.51 -4.99
C ALA A 108 -15.08 3.24 -4.21
N LEU A 109 -14.31 2.15 -4.34
CA LEU A 109 -14.53 0.94 -3.58
C LEU A 109 -14.18 1.16 -2.10
N CYS A 110 -13.05 1.80 -1.81
CA CYS A 110 -12.64 2.12 -0.45
C CYS A 110 -13.66 3.06 0.23
N GLU A 111 -14.09 4.10 -0.45
CA GLU A 111 -15.13 5.02 0.06
C GLU A 111 -16.45 4.29 0.34
N LYS A 112 -16.86 3.37 -0.54
CA LYS A 112 -18.11 2.62 -0.38
C LYS A 112 -18.10 1.69 0.84
N PHE A 113 -16.95 1.12 1.19
CA PHE A 113 -16.79 0.16 2.27
C PHE A 113 -16.10 0.72 3.50
N ASP A 114 -15.92 2.04 3.54
CA ASP A 114 -15.23 2.77 4.61
C ASP A 114 -13.83 2.19 4.89
N LEU A 115 -13.10 1.86 3.82
CA LEU A 115 -11.75 1.35 3.90
C LEU A 115 -10.74 2.47 3.67
N PRO A 116 -9.59 2.46 4.36
CA PRO A 116 -8.57 3.46 4.16
C PRO A 116 -7.94 3.32 2.77
N TYR A 117 -7.82 4.44 2.08
CA TYR A 117 -7.06 4.55 0.84
C TYR A 117 -5.92 5.53 1.09
N THR A 118 -4.78 4.99 1.55
CA THR A 118 -3.65 5.80 2.00
C THR A 118 -2.99 6.50 0.82
N THR A 119 -3.08 7.83 0.79
CA THR A 119 -2.47 8.65 -0.25
C THR A 119 -2.02 10.01 0.31
N GLY A 120 -1.05 10.62 -0.34
CA GLY A 120 -0.53 11.92 0.08
C GLY A 120 0.43 12.52 -0.93
N SER A 121 0.95 13.73 -0.68
CA SER A 121 2.02 14.27 -1.52
C SER A 121 3.29 13.45 -1.35
N LEU A 122 4.09 13.33 -2.41
CA LEU A 122 5.37 12.59 -2.39
C LEU A 122 6.27 13.08 -1.24
N PHE A 123 6.35 14.39 -1.04
CA PHE A 123 7.18 14.99 0.02
C PHE A 123 6.69 14.58 1.41
N LYS A 124 5.38 14.59 1.65
CA LYS A 124 4.80 14.15 2.93
C LYS A 124 5.08 12.67 3.17
N GLN A 125 4.85 11.81 2.19
CA GLN A 125 5.11 10.38 2.28
C GLN A 125 6.59 10.10 2.54
N TYR A 126 7.47 10.82 1.87
CA TYR A 126 8.92 10.72 2.08
C TYR A 126 9.34 11.09 3.51
N LEU A 127 8.81 12.20 4.04
CA LEU A 127 9.09 12.60 5.44
C LEU A 127 8.56 11.57 6.45
N LEU A 128 7.40 10.99 6.20
CA LEU A 128 6.83 9.93 7.04
C LEU A 128 7.69 8.67 6.99
N ALA A 129 8.15 8.25 5.81
CA ALA A 129 9.06 7.13 5.65
C ALA A 129 10.41 7.37 6.35
N LEU A 130 11.00 8.56 6.20
CA LEU A 130 12.23 8.94 6.90
C LEU A 130 12.04 8.92 8.42
N ARG A 131 10.93 9.44 8.90
CA ARG A 131 10.60 9.42 10.34
C ARG A 131 10.56 8.00 10.87
N THR A 132 9.88 7.10 10.17
CA THR A 132 9.80 5.68 10.52
C THR A 132 11.21 5.06 10.63
N ILE A 133 12.03 5.23 9.59
CA ILE A 133 13.40 4.67 9.57
C ILE A 133 14.25 5.21 10.70
N HIS A 134 14.25 6.54 10.92
CA HIS A 134 15.08 7.14 11.97
C HIS A 134 14.64 6.68 13.36
N LYS A 135 13.33 6.53 13.57
CA LYS A 135 12.82 6.06 14.86
C LYS A 135 13.20 4.61 15.11
N LEU A 136 13.11 3.74 14.09
CA LEU A 136 13.53 2.34 14.19
C LEU A 136 15.05 2.15 14.34
N ALA A 137 15.85 3.12 13.89
CA ALA A 137 17.29 3.09 14.03
C ALA A 137 17.78 3.48 15.44
N LEU A 138 16.91 4.04 16.28
CA LEU A 138 17.27 4.40 17.65
C LEU A 138 17.24 3.17 18.55
N PRO A 139 18.18 3.05 19.53
CA PRO A 139 18.11 1.99 20.53
C PRO A 139 16.80 2.05 21.33
N ASP A 140 16.21 0.91 21.60
CA ASP A 140 14.91 0.80 22.32
C ASP A 140 14.89 1.56 23.65
N LYS A 141 16.02 1.62 24.36
CA LYS A 141 16.16 2.39 25.60
C LYS A 141 15.97 3.91 25.44
N TRP A 142 16.05 4.43 24.23
CA TRP A 142 15.89 5.85 23.90
C TRP A 142 14.50 6.14 23.34
N LEU A 143 13.76 5.09 23.04
CA LEU A 143 12.38 5.18 22.65
C LEU A 143 11.52 5.24 23.91
N THR A 144 10.69 6.25 24.02
CA THR A 144 9.63 6.30 25.05
C THR A 144 8.55 5.24 24.79
N ALA A 145 8.71 4.50 23.70
CA ALA A 145 7.84 3.47 23.19
C ALA A 145 8.68 2.30 22.70
N THR A 146 8.24 1.07 22.95
CA THR A 146 8.83 -0.17 22.44
C THR A 146 8.71 -0.25 20.92
N SER A 147 9.35 -1.26 20.32
CA SER A 147 9.15 -1.57 18.89
C SER A 147 7.66 -1.71 18.51
N ASP A 148 6.83 -2.19 19.46
CA ASP A 148 5.39 -2.33 19.29
C ASP A 148 4.64 -0.99 19.24
N ASN A 149 5.27 0.08 19.71
CA ASN A 149 4.77 1.45 19.64
C ASN A 149 5.53 2.31 18.62
N ALA A 150 6.26 1.69 17.72
CA ALA A 150 6.86 2.39 16.58
C ALA A 150 5.77 3.00 15.67
N PRO A 151 6.04 4.08 14.93
CA PRO A 151 5.03 4.70 14.08
C PRO A 151 4.39 3.77 13.06
N GLU A 152 5.09 2.72 12.66
CA GLU A 152 4.56 1.70 11.78
C GLU A 152 3.56 0.76 12.44
N THR A 153 3.64 0.58 13.77
CA THR A 153 2.66 -0.18 14.57
C THR A 153 1.59 0.73 15.15
N SER A 154 1.79 2.05 15.14
CA SER A 154 0.77 3.02 15.59
C SER A 154 -0.47 3.01 14.72
N SER A 155 -0.34 2.66 13.43
CA SER A 155 -1.49 2.46 12.55
C SER A 155 -2.24 1.18 12.93
N GLU A 156 -1.55 0.07 13.19
CA GLU A 156 -2.15 -1.17 13.69
C GLU A 156 -2.89 -0.95 15.01
N LEU A 157 -2.22 -0.30 15.97
CA LEU A 157 -2.82 0.01 17.27
C LEU A 157 -4.05 0.91 17.12
N ARG A 158 -3.97 1.92 16.27
CA ARG A 158 -5.10 2.83 16.00
C ARG A 158 -6.25 2.10 15.33
N PHE A 159 -5.98 1.18 14.41
CA PHE A 159 -6.98 0.32 13.79
C PHE A 159 -7.57 -0.68 14.79
N ARG A 160 -6.74 -1.30 15.63
CA ARG A 160 -7.18 -2.21 16.67
C ARG A 160 -8.03 -1.52 17.73
N ASP A 161 -7.57 -0.37 18.22
CA ASP A 161 -8.23 0.39 19.29
C ASP A 161 -9.51 1.11 18.79
N SER A 162 -9.59 1.42 17.51
CA SER A 162 -10.81 2.01 16.91
C SER A 162 -11.94 1.01 16.70
N GLY A 163 -11.68 -0.29 16.92
CA GLY A 163 -12.63 -1.35 16.57
C GLY A 163 -12.89 -1.45 15.05
N PHE A 164 -12.14 -0.70 14.24
CA PHE A 164 -12.35 -0.64 12.80
C PHE A 164 -12.08 -1.98 12.13
N ARG A 165 -11.02 -2.68 12.54
CA ARG A 165 -10.72 -4.03 12.05
C ARG A 165 -11.87 -4.98 12.36
N ASP A 166 -12.34 -4.97 13.59
CA ASP A 166 -13.44 -5.80 14.03
C ASP A 166 -14.76 -5.40 13.35
N ALA A 167 -15.01 -4.11 13.20
CA ALA A 167 -16.13 -3.60 12.44
C ALA A 167 -16.05 -3.93 10.95
N ALA A 168 -14.88 -3.80 10.33
CA ALA A 168 -14.66 -4.17 8.94
C ALA A 168 -14.79 -5.69 8.73
N MET A 169 -14.21 -6.49 9.62
CA MET A 169 -14.34 -7.96 9.58
C MET A 169 -15.77 -8.39 9.85
N ALA A 170 -16.45 -7.80 10.83
CA ALA A 170 -17.86 -8.06 11.10
C ALA A 170 -18.76 -7.68 9.89
N MET A 171 -18.48 -6.53 9.27
CA MET A 171 -19.18 -6.09 8.06
C MET A 171 -18.93 -7.02 6.86
N VAL A 172 -17.69 -7.49 6.68
CA VAL A 172 -17.35 -8.49 5.64
C VAL A 172 -18.03 -9.83 5.94
N GLU A 173 -18.06 -10.25 7.19
CA GLU A 173 -18.72 -11.49 7.60
C GLU A 173 -20.25 -11.39 7.45
N ASP A 174 -20.86 -10.27 7.85
CA ASP A 174 -22.29 -9.98 7.64
C ASP A 174 -22.64 -9.93 6.15
N LEU A 175 -21.79 -9.29 5.33
CA LEU A 175 -21.92 -9.29 3.87
C LEU A 175 -21.83 -10.69 3.26
N ARG A 176 -21.06 -11.59 3.87
CA ARG A 176 -20.83 -12.96 3.39
C ARG A 176 -21.80 -13.97 3.97
N THR A 177 -22.60 -13.59 4.94
CA THR A 177 -23.59 -14.49 5.53
C THR A 177 -24.93 -14.31 4.81
N ASP A 178 -25.44 -15.40 4.29
CA ASP A 178 -26.79 -15.41 3.70
C ASP A 178 -27.82 -15.21 4.83
N PRO A 179 -28.62 -14.13 4.79
CA PRO A 179 -29.58 -13.82 5.86
C PRO A 179 -30.69 -14.86 6.02
N VAL A 180 -30.89 -15.70 5.01
CA VAL A 180 -31.95 -16.73 5.04
C VAL A 180 -31.41 -18.08 5.50
N THR A 181 -30.22 -18.47 5.03
CA THR A 181 -29.67 -19.80 5.28
C THR A 181 -28.56 -19.84 6.32
N GLY A 182 -28.04 -18.67 6.73
CA GLY A 182 -26.88 -18.54 7.63
C GLY A 182 -25.57 -19.09 7.04
N LYS A 183 -25.55 -19.49 5.77
CA LYS A 183 -24.37 -20.05 5.13
C LYS A 183 -23.44 -18.96 4.62
N ARG A 184 -22.16 -19.20 4.72
CA ARG A 184 -21.12 -18.30 4.21
C ARG A 184 -21.11 -18.29 2.69
N LEU A 185 -21.30 -17.11 2.09
CA LEU A 185 -21.32 -16.89 0.66
C LEU A 185 -19.93 -16.45 0.18
N GLY A 186 -19.56 -16.81 -1.06
CA GLY A 186 -18.45 -16.17 -1.73
C GLY A 186 -18.70 -14.66 -1.94
N LEU A 187 -17.67 -13.83 -1.84
CA LEU A 187 -17.78 -12.36 -1.88
C LEU A 187 -18.57 -11.86 -3.12
N LEU A 188 -18.29 -12.42 -4.29
CA LEU A 188 -19.00 -12.07 -5.52
C LEU A 188 -20.50 -12.43 -5.46
N THR A 189 -20.85 -13.52 -4.78
CA THR A 189 -22.23 -13.94 -4.59
C THR A 189 -22.93 -13.03 -3.60
N ALA A 190 -22.25 -12.66 -2.52
CA ALA A 190 -22.74 -11.72 -1.52
C ALA A 190 -23.00 -10.33 -2.11
N LEU A 191 -22.05 -9.80 -2.89
CA LEU A 191 -22.22 -8.52 -3.60
C LEU A 191 -23.36 -8.56 -4.63
N LYS A 192 -23.50 -9.65 -5.37
CA LYS A 192 -24.62 -9.83 -6.31
C LYS A 192 -25.97 -9.92 -5.60
N SER A 193 -26.04 -10.55 -4.42
CA SER A 193 -27.27 -10.65 -3.63
C SER A 193 -27.70 -9.28 -3.11
N GLN A 194 -26.75 -8.49 -2.59
CA GLN A 194 -27.02 -7.12 -2.14
C GLN A 194 -27.43 -6.18 -3.28
N ALA A 195 -26.74 -6.26 -4.44
CA ALA A 195 -27.12 -5.48 -5.60
C ALA A 195 -28.56 -5.79 -6.06
N ARG A 196 -28.96 -7.05 -5.98
CA ARG A 196 -30.36 -7.47 -6.29
C ARG A 196 -31.38 -6.99 -5.26
N SER A 197 -31.04 -6.97 -3.98
CA SER A 197 -31.93 -6.50 -2.91
C SER A 197 -32.20 -4.99 -2.96
N ARG A 198 -31.26 -4.22 -3.51
CA ARG A 198 -31.36 -2.75 -3.66
C ARG A 198 -32.01 -2.31 -4.98
N MET A 199 -32.25 -3.23 -5.93
CA MET A 199 -32.98 -2.86 -7.13
C MET A 199 -34.46 -2.70 -6.82
N PRO A 200 -35.09 -1.58 -7.21
CA PRO A 200 -36.52 -1.43 -7.03
C PRO A 200 -37.23 -2.53 -7.77
N LYS A 201 -38.12 -3.26 -7.08
CA LYS A 201 -38.98 -4.27 -7.71
C LYS A 201 -39.75 -3.60 -8.84
N ARG A 202 -39.47 -3.97 -10.09
CA ARG A 202 -40.28 -3.53 -11.22
C ARG A 202 -41.74 -3.92 -10.87
N ARG A 203 -42.54 -2.91 -10.64
CA ARG A 203 -44.00 -3.10 -10.58
C ARG A 203 -44.42 -3.66 -11.96
N LYS A 204 -45.03 -4.85 -11.93
CA LYS A 204 -45.75 -5.37 -13.07
C LYS A 204 -47.06 -4.60 -13.20
#